data_c023fcad4d009344b2b0065d7b7c9dfe
#
_entry.id   c023fcad4d009344b2b0065d7b7c9dfe
#
_cell.length_a   1.000
_cell.length_b   1.000
_cell.length_c   1.000
_cell.angle_alpha   90.00
_cell.angle_beta   90.00
_cell.angle_gamma   90.00
#
_symmetry.space_group_name_H-M   'P 1'
#
loop_
_entity.id
_entity.type
_entity.pdbx_description
1 polymer ?
#
loop_
_entity_poly.entity_id
_entity_poly.type
_entity_poly.pdbx_seq_one_letter_code
_entity_poly.pdbx_strand_id
1 'polypeptide(L)'
;MLKENLIKLNLFYQAKEAQEFLQEIPNSGIEKIERSFNYVYTINLYNSCDNKQVGTIKLVGNNTTIDNQSRMLTNVTMIIYLENGSLTFSYNAIRDFKPDPVTGTVPIPPSVEIPLTFIYGTGDYYKANVKYSSLVTLREDVNRTRFFEIIIQK
;
A
#
# COMPACT_ATOMS: atom_id res chain seq x y z
N MET A 1 2.35 -37.18 -8.11
CA MET A 1 2.30 -35.97 -7.30
C MET A 1 2.22 -34.76 -8.22
N LEU A 2 1.10 -34.06 -8.17
CA LEU A 2 0.96 -32.82 -8.95
C LEU A 2 1.80 -31.74 -8.29
N LYS A 3 2.78 -31.22 -9.02
CA LYS A 3 3.50 -30.02 -8.58
C LYS A 3 2.55 -28.83 -8.68
N GLU A 4 2.37 -28.12 -7.57
CA GLU A 4 1.66 -26.85 -7.61
C GLU A 4 2.46 -25.86 -8.47
N ASN A 5 1.84 -25.35 -9.52
CA ASN A 5 2.43 -24.30 -10.33
C ASN A 5 2.18 -22.94 -9.64
N LEU A 6 3.16 -22.52 -8.87
CA LEU A 6 3.11 -21.22 -8.18
C LEU A 6 3.89 -20.19 -8.96
N ILE A 7 3.28 -19.01 -9.12
CA ILE A 7 3.95 -17.80 -9.60
C ILE A 7 4.21 -16.94 -8.38
N LYS A 8 5.47 -16.54 -8.19
CA LYS A 8 5.87 -15.64 -7.12
C LYS A 8 6.26 -14.30 -7.74
N LEU A 9 5.56 -13.24 -7.35
CA LEU A 9 5.87 -11.88 -7.74
C LEU A 9 6.46 -11.16 -6.55
N ASN A 10 7.72 -10.72 -6.68
CA ASN A 10 8.43 -9.89 -5.72
C ASN A 10 8.65 -8.53 -6.35
N LEU A 11 7.86 -7.57 -5.95
CA LEU A 11 7.80 -6.24 -6.57
C LEU A 11 8.05 -5.17 -5.52
N PHE A 12 8.47 -3.99 -5.95
CA PHE A 12 8.57 -2.85 -5.06
C PHE A 12 8.27 -1.55 -5.79
N TYR A 13 7.86 -0.56 -5.02
CA TYR A 13 7.79 0.82 -5.46
C TYR A 13 8.42 1.73 -4.41
N GLN A 14 8.83 2.92 -4.83
CA GLN A 14 9.40 3.93 -3.95
C GLN A 14 8.42 5.10 -3.85
N ALA A 15 7.78 5.23 -2.71
CA ALA A 15 6.76 6.25 -2.49
C ALA A 15 7.30 7.69 -2.66
N LYS A 16 8.62 7.88 -2.50
CA LYS A 16 9.29 9.16 -2.76
C LYS A 16 9.14 9.64 -4.21
N GLU A 17 8.98 8.72 -5.18
CA GLU A 17 8.78 9.07 -6.59
C GLU A 17 7.37 9.58 -6.88
N ALA A 18 6.44 9.46 -5.94
CA ALA A 18 5.05 9.83 -6.16
C ALA A 18 4.86 11.33 -6.18
N GLN A 19 4.14 11.82 -7.19
CA GLN A 19 3.48 13.11 -7.12
C GLN A 19 2.13 12.86 -6.46
N GLU A 20 2.03 13.16 -5.17
CA GLU A 20 0.82 12.94 -4.40
C GLU A 20 -0.20 14.03 -4.71
N PHE A 21 -1.40 13.62 -5.06
CA PHE A 21 -2.56 14.48 -5.02
C PHE A 21 -3.30 14.23 -3.71
N LEU A 22 -3.26 15.23 -2.81
CA LEU A 22 -3.95 15.18 -1.53
C LEU A 22 -5.13 16.14 -1.56
N GLN A 23 -6.30 15.62 -1.22
CA GLN A 23 -7.50 16.43 -1.06
C GLN A 23 -8.03 16.26 0.35
N GLU A 24 -8.07 17.34 1.12
CA GLU A 24 -8.74 17.35 2.41
C GLU A 24 -10.26 17.35 2.22
N ILE A 25 -10.94 16.42 2.90
CA ILE A 25 -12.39 16.38 2.91
C ILE A 25 -12.87 17.30 4.01
N PRO A 26 -13.72 18.31 3.70
CA PRO A 26 -14.25 19.21 4.72
C PRO A 26 -15.03 18.42 5.78
N ASN A 27 -14.74 18.69 7.04
CA ASN A 27 -15.51 18.14 8.14
C ASN A 27 -16.77 18.98 8.34
N SER A 28 -17.92 18.40 8.06
CA SER A 28 -19.25 19.04 8.25
C SER A 28 -19.83 18.84 9.64
N GLY A 29 -19.11 18.08 10.50
CA GLY A 29 -19.59 17.72 11.83
C GLY A 29 -19.21 18.70 12.93
N ILE A 30 -19.73 18.44 14.11
CA ILE A 30 -19.46 19.22 15.33
C ILE A 30 -18.03 18.96 15.84
N GLU A 31 -17.43 17.83 15.50
CA GLU A 31 -16.08 17.47 15.91
C GLU A 31 -15.05 18.04 14.94
N LYS A 32 -14.39 19.13 15.36
CA LYS A 32 -13.38 19.83 14.56
C LYS A 32 -12.00 19.14 14.58
N ILE A 33 -11.89 18.00 15.22
CA ILE A 33 -10.62 17.36 15.53
C ILE A 33 -10.28 16.28 14.49
N GLU A 34 -11.28 15.73 13.81
CA GLU A 34 -11.09 14.72 12.80
C GLU A 34 -10.79 15.35 11.44
N ARG A 35 -9.70 14.89 10.84
CA ARG A 35 -9.30 15.30 9.50
C ARG A 35 -9.25 14.08 8.60
N SER A 36 -9.74 14.26 7.38
CA SER A 36 -9.75 13.19 6.38
C SER A 36 -9.13 13.68 5.08
N PHE A 37 -8.27 12.87 4.50
CA PHE A 37 -7.56 13.19 3.27
C PHE A 37 -7.73 12.06 2.27
N ASN A 38 -8.16 12.39 1.06
CA ASN A 38 -8.08 11.49 -0.07
C ASN A 38 -6.78 11.69 -0.82
N TYR A 39 -6.21 10.62 -1.33
CA TYR A 39 -5.04 10.71 -2.18
C TYR A 39 -5.13 9.71 -3.35
N VAL A 40 -4.56 10.12 -4.47
CA VAL A 40 -4.40 9.28 -5.66
C VAL A 40 -3.01 9.56 -6.20
N TYR A 41 -2.25 8.52 -6.46
CA TYR A 41 -1.00 8.65 -7.19
C TYR A 41 -0.67 7.40 -8.00
N THR A 42 0.08 7.60 -9.09
CA THR A 42 0.60 6.54 -9.93
C THR A 42 2.12 6.60 -9.91
N ILE A 43 2.75 5.45 -9.77
CA ILE A 43 4.17 5.36 -9.54
C ILE A 43 4.74 4.14 -10.28
N ASN A 44 6.02 4.17 -10.59
CA ASN A 44 6.70 3.06 -11.22
C ASN A 44 6.85 1.87 -10.30
N LEU A 45 6.68 0.68 -10.85
CA LEU A 45 6.79 -0.59 -10.15
C LEU A 45 7.98 -1.37 -10.70
N TYR A 46 8.77 -1.94 -9.80
CA TYR A 46 10.03 -2.61 -10.13
C TYR A 46 10.01 -4.06 -9.66
N ASN A 47 10.77 -4.88 -10.35
CA ASN A 47 11.06 -6.25 -9.92
C ASN A 47 12.19 -6.25 -8.88
N SER A 48 11.97 -6.91 -7.75
CA SER A 48 12.97 -6.97 -6.68
C SER A 48 14.24 -7.74 -7.06
N CYS A 49 14.15 -8.68 -8.02
CA CYS A 49 15.29 -9.51 -8.41
C CYS A 49 16.34 -8.76 -9.20
N ASP A 50 15.95 -7.84 -10.07
CA ASP A 50 16.87 -7.17 -11.00
C ASP A 50 16.72 -5.65 -11.01
N ASN A 51 15.83 -5.09 -10.20
CA ASN A 51 15.51 -3.66 -10.12
C ASN A 51 15.03 -3.05 -11.44
N LYS A 52 14.55 -3.87 -12.39
CA LYS A 52 13.98 -3.39 -13.63
C LYS A 52 12.51 -3.01 -13.45
N GLN A 53 12.11 -1.93 -14.12
CA GLN A 53 10.71 -1.53 -14.16
C GLN A 53 9.89 -2.59 -14.90
N VAL A 54 8.82 -3.06 -14.28
CA VAL A 54 7.92 -4.09 -14.84
C VAL A 54 6.51 -3.59 -15.03
N GLY A 55 6.20 -2.39 -14.57
CA GLY A 55 4.88 -1.83 -14.69
C GLY A 55 4.72 -0.55 -13.89
N THR A 56 3.48 -0.28 -13.54
CA THR A 56 3.10 0.85 -12.69
C THR A 56 2.12 0.39 -11.62
N ILE A 57 2.00 1.18 -10.57
CA ILE A 57 1.00 0.97 -9.53
C ILE A 57 0.21 2.25 -9.33
N LYS A 58 -1.11 2.13 -9.27
CA LYS A 58 -2.00 3.22 -8.89
C LYS A 58 -2.52 2.97 -7.49
N LEU A 59 -2.36 3.96 -6.63
CA LEU A 59 -2.87 3.92 -5.26
C LEU A 59 -3.98 4.93 -5.10
N VAL A 60 -5.10 4.48 -4.55
CA VAL A 60 -6.24 5.31 -4.20
C VAL A 60 -6.51 5.09 -2.73
N GLY A 61 -6.40 6.12 -1.93
CA GLY A 61 -6.51 5.95 -0.49
C GLY A 61 -7.23 7.07 0.22
N ASN A 62 -7.54 6.77 1.46
CA ASN A 62 -8.11 7.71 2.42
C ASN A 62 -7.41 7.53 3.76
N ASN A 63 -6.94 8.64 4.32
CA ASN A 63 -6.40 8.69 5.67
C ASN A 63 -7.33 9.55 6.52
N THR A 64 -7.87 8.98 7.59
CA THR A 64 -8.76 9.69 8.52
C THR A 64 -8.18 9.64 9.91
N THR A 65 -8.01 10.80 10.53
CA THR A 65 -7.55 10.89 11.92
C THR A 65 -8.67 10.48 12.87
N ILE A 66 -8.32 9.68 13.86
CA ILE A 66 -9.20 9.21 14.92
C ILE A 66 -8.54 9.49 16.29
N ASP A 67 -9.30 9.36 17.36
CA ASP A 67 -8.81 9.56 18.75
C ASP A 67 -8.06 10.88 18.95
N ASN A 68 -8.70 12.00 18.68
CA ASN A 68 -8.07 13.32 18.88
C ASN A 68 -6.74 13.47 18.14
N GLN A 69 -6.66 12.90 16.92
CA GLN A 69 -5.50 12.92 16.04
C GLN A 69 -4.29 12.09 16.54
N SER A 70 -4.51 11.20 17.51
CA SER A 70 -3.43 10.32 17.96
C SER A 70 -3.28 9.05 17.12
N ARG A 71 -4.32 8.69 16.36
CA ARG A 71 -4.31 7.54 15.45
C ARG A 71 -4.88 7.91 14.10
N MET A 72 -4.48 7.18 13.09
CA MET A 72 -4.95 7.37 11.73
C MET A 72 -5.42 6.04 11.14
N LEU A 73 -6.66 6.04 10.64
CA LEU A 73 -7.19 4.94 9.84
C LEU A 73 -6.83 5.17 8.39
N THR A 74 -6.16 4.20 7.78
CA THR A 74 -5.78 4.22 6.38
C THR A 74 -6.55 3.14 5.61
N ASN A 75 -7.24 3.54 4.55
CA ASN A 75 -7.90 2.62 3.61
C ASN A 75 -7.27 2.83 2.24
N VAL A 76 -6.75 1.77 1.64
CA VAL A 76 -6.03 1.87 0.35
C VAL A 76 -6.52 0.79 -0.60
N THR A 77 -6.75 1.20 -1.84
CA THR A 77 -6.92 0.30 -2.99
C THR A 77 -5.72 0.50 -3.91
N MET A 78 -5.09 -0.60 -4.29
CA MET A 78 -3.91 -0.60 -5.16
C MET A 78 -4.19 -1.40 -6.41
N ILE A 79 -3.85 -0.81 -7.57
CA ILE A 79 -3.94 -1.50 -8.85
C ILE A 79 -2.53 -1.62 -9.41
N ILE A 80 -2.07 -2.84 -9.52
CA ILE A 80 -0.77 -3.18 -10.10
C ILE A 80 -0.98 -3.47 -11.57
N TYR A 81 -0.36 -2.66 -12.44
CA TYR A 81 -0.41 -2.84 -13.89
C TYR A 81 0.89 -3.46 -14.37
N LEU A 82 0.80 -4.68 -14.90
CA LEU A 82 1.90 -5.40 -15.50
C LEU A 82 1.64 -5.55 -17.00
N GLU A 83 2.66 -5.95 -17.77
CA GLU A 83 2.55 -6.10 -19.22
C GLU A 83 1.40 -7.05 -19.64
N ASN A 84 1.20 -8.12 -18.88
CA ASN A 84 0.25 -9.19 -19.20
C ASN A 84 -1.08 -9.09 -18.45
N GLY A 85 -1.31 -8.04 -17.69
CA GLY A 85 -2.57 -7.86 -16.96
C GLY A 85 -2.41 -7.01 -15.71
N SER A 86 -3.46 -6.96 -14.91
CA SER A 86 -3.46 -6.18 -13.67
C SER A 86 -3.93 -7.00 -12.48
N LEU A 87 -3.52 -6.56 -11.29
CA LEU A 87 -3.92 -7.13 -10.01
C LEU A 87 -4.37 -6.00 -9.10
N THR A 88 -5.57 -6.11 -8.54
CA THR A 88 -6.12 -5.12 -7.60
C THR A 88 -6.19 -5.71 -6.20
N PHE A 89 -5.63 -4.98 -5.25
CA PHE A 89 -5.63 -5.33 -3.83
C PHE A 89 -6.16 -4.17 -3.00
N SER A 90 -6.60 -4.49 -1.79
CA SER A 90 -6.93 -3.47 -0.79
C SER A 90 -6.32 -3.84 0.57
N TYR A 91 -6.15 -2.83 1.40
CA TYR A 91 -5.84 -3.03 2.81
C TYR A 91 -6.37 -1.88 3.66
N ASN A 92 -6.56 -2.19 4.94
CA ASN A 92 -6.89 -1.21 5.98
C ASN A 92 -5.85 -1.31 7.09
N ALA A 93 -5.43 -0.17 7.61
CA ALA A 93 -4.48 -0.13 8.71
C ALA A 93 -4.80 1.00 9.67
N ILE A 94 -4.54 0.79 10.95
CA ILE A 94 -4.59 1.83 11.96
C ILE A 94 -3.16 2.09 12.39
N ARG A 95 -2.75 3.35 12.31
CA ARG A 95 -1.40 3.79 12.68
C ARG A 95 -1.46 4.73 13.86
N ASP A 96 -0.59 4.49 14.84
CA ASP A 96 -0.30 5.48 15.88
C ASP A 96 0.71 6.48 15.33
N PHE A 97 0.37 7.76 15.45
CA PHE A 97 1.31 8.83 15.10
C PHE A 97 1.42 9.88 16.19
N LYS A 98 1.08 9.49 17.42
CA LYS A 98 1.21 10.36 18.57
C LYS A 98 2.68 10.75 18.76
N PRO A 99 3.00 12.05 18.77
CA PRO A 99 4.37 12.49 18.99
C PRO A 99 4.90 12.06 20.35
N ASP A 100 6.20 11.74 20.39
CA ASP A 100 6.91 11.53 21.66
C ASP A 100 6.84 12.82 22.48
N PRO A 101 6.37 12.77 23.74
CA PRO A 101 6.21 13.97 24.56
C PRO A 101 7.54 14.66 24.90
N VAL A 102 8.67 13.96 24.81
CA VAL A 102 9.99 14.51 25.11
C VAL A 102 10.66 15.11 23.87
N THR A 103 10.63 14.41 22.73
CA THR A 103 11.32 14.81 21.51
C THR A 103 10.44 15.53 20.49
N GLY A 104 9.11 15.41 20.61
CA GLY A 104 8.16 15.91 19.65
C GLY A 104 8.15 15.17 18.32
N THR A 105 8.91 14.09 18.20
CA THR A 105 8.98 13.28 17.00
C THR A 105 7.94 12.17 17.02
N VAL A 106 7.39 11.87 15.84
CA VAL A 106 6.49 10.71 15.67
C VAL A 106 7.35 9.46 15.59
N PRO A 107 7.11 8.45 16.45
CA PRO A 107 7.87 7.22 16.39
C PRO A 107 7.74 6.55 15.02
N ILE A 108 8.89 6.19 14.43
CA ILE A 108 8.89 5.42 13.18
C ILE A 108 8.65 3.96 13.56
N PRO A 109 7.54 3.34 13.09
CA PRO A 109 7.29 1.94 13.39
C PRO A 109 8.38 1.05 12.79
N PRO A 110 8.70 -0.09 13.42
CA PRO A 110 9.58 -1.08 12.80
C PRO A 110 8.97 -1.59 11.49
N SER A 111 9.73 -2.40 10.74
CA SER A 111 9.19 -3.05 9.54
C SER A 111 7.83 -3.66 9.82
N VAL A 112 6.84 -3.27 9.04
CA VAL A 112 5.46 -3.75 9.20
C VAL A 112 5.08 -4.54 7.97
N GLU A 113 4.61 -5.76 8.18
CA GLU A 113 3.99 -6.58 7.14
C GLU A 113 2.47 -6.35 7.20
N ILE A 114 1.91 -5.90 6.08
CA ILE A 114 0.48 -5.64 5.95
C ILE A 114 -0.10 -6.71 5.04
N PRO A 115 -1.05 -7.52 5.52
CA PRO A 115 -1.74 -8.47 4.65
C PRO A 115 -2.63 -7.72 3.67
N LEU A 116 -2.64 -8.17 2.41
CA LEU A 116 -3.45 -7.59 1.35
C LEU A 116 -4.64 -8.49 1.05
N THR A 117 -5.75 -7.88 0.68
CA THR A 117 -6.94 -8.58 0.17
C THR A 117 -6.97 -8.45 -1.34
N PHE A 118 -6.95 -9.60 -2.05
CA PHE A 118 -7.11 -9.61 -3.50
C PHE A 118 -8.57 -9.35 -3.87
N ILE A 119 -8.80 -8.42 -4.80
CA ILE A 119 -10.13 -8.02 -5.23
C ILE A 119 -10.41 -8.54 -6.65
N TYR A 120 -9.52 -8.28 -7.61
CA TYR A 120 -9.78 -8.54 -9.01
C TYR A 120 -8.48 -8.59 -9.82
N GLY A 121 -8.48 -9.43 -10.85
CA GLY A 121 -7.38 -9.51 -11.81
C GLY A 121 -7.89 -9.38 -13.24
N THR A 122 -7.05 -8.86 -14.13
CA THR A 122 -7.33 -8.75 -15.56
C THR A 122 -6.23 -9.40 -16.39
N GLY A 123 -6.51 -9.67 -17.65
CA GLY A 123 -5.55 -10.32 -18.54
C GLY A 123 -5.20 -11.71 -18.04
N ASP A 124 -3.92 -12.02 -17.95
CA ASP A 124 -3.44 -13.32 -17.44
C ASP A 124 -3.79 -13.57 -15.98
N TYR A 125 -4.17 -12.53 -15.25
CA TYR A 125 -4.55 -12.62 -13.84
C TYR A 125 -6.06 -12.67 -13.62
N TYR A 126 -6.85 -12.74 -14.69
CA TYR A 126 -8.30 -12.89 -14.57
C TYR A 126 -8.63 -14.20 -13.86
N LYS A 127 -9.44 -14.12 -12.80
CA LYS A 127 -9.76 -15.24 -11.90
C LYS A 127 -8.54 -15.89 -11.23
N ALA A 128 -7.46 -15.11 -11.05
CA ALA A 128 -6.28 -15.62 -10.39
C ALA A 128 -6.57 -16.12 -8.98
N ASN A 129 -5.94 -17.23 -8.62
CA ASN A 129 -6.02 -17.77 -7.26
C ASN A 129 -4.80 -17.27 -6.47
N VAL A 130 -4.97 -16.15 -5.77
CA VAL A 130 -3.92 -15.55 -4.95
C VAL A 130 -3.85 -16.29 -3.62
N LYS A 131 -2.76 -17.01 -3.39
CA LYS A 131 -2.54 -17.79 -2.17
C LYS A 131 -2.00 -16.93 -1.03
N TYR A 132 -1.20 -15.93 -1.37
CA TYR A 132 -0.57 -15.06 -0.38
C TYR A 132 -0.32 -13.69 -1.03
N SER A 133 -0.55 -12.64 -0.27
CA SER A 133 -0.19 -11.29 -0.69
C SER A 133 0.07 -10.42 0.53
N SER A 134 1.18 -9.70 0.51
CA SER A 134 1.55 -8.79 1.57
C SER A 134 2.31 -7.58 1.05
N LEU A 135 2.28 -6.52 1.83
CA LEU A 135 3.06 -5.30 1.64
C LEU A 135 3.95 -5.11 2.87
N VAL A 136 5.25 -4.99 2.64
CA VAL A 136 6.21 -4.76 3.72
C VAL A 136 6.77 -3.35 3.59
N THR A 137 6.73 -2.61 4.68
CA THR A 137 7.34 -1.29 4.78
C THR A 137 8.57 -1.39 5.67
N LEU A 138 9.69 -0.84 5.22
CA LEU A 138 10.92 -0.83 6.00
C LEU A 138 11.05 0.45 6.82
N ARG A 139 11.56 0.30 8.05
CA ARG A 139 11.90 1.41 8.92
C ARG A 139 13.10 2.19 8.36
N GLU A 140 13.04 3.53 8.52
CA GLU A 140 14.17 4.43 8.17
C GLU A 140 14.55 4.44 6.68
N ASP A 141 13.69 3.96 5.82
CA ASP A 141 13.93 4.02 4.39
C ASP A 141 13.59 5.42 3.85
N VAL A 142 14.62 6.14 3.43
CA VAL A 142 14.53 7.51 2.87
C VAL A 142 13.65 7.54 1.62
N ASN A 143 13.66 6.49 0.82
CA ASN A 143 12.88 6.37 -0.41
C ASN A 143 11.43 5.92 -0.15
N ARG A 144 11.11 5.56 1.08
CA ARG A 144 9.82 4.99 1.46
C ARG A 144 9.47 3.80 0.56
N THR A 145 10.41 2.87 0.45
CA THR A 145 10.24 1.65 -0.36
C THR A 145 9.20 0.74 0.26
N ARG A 146 8.32 0.22 -0.59
CA ARG A 146 7.29 -0.73 -0.22
C ARG A 146 7.45 -1.98 -1.06
N PHE A 147 7.58 -3.12 -0.41
CA PHE A 147 7.81 -4.41 -1.06
C PHE A 147 6.53 -5.23 -1.07
N PHE A 148 6.22 -5.81 -2.21
CA PHE A 148 5.14 -6.77 -2.37
C PHE A 148 5.69 -8.18 -2.45
N GLU A 149 5.03 -9.09 -1.77
CA GLU A 149 5.16 -10.51 -2.02
C GLU A 149 3.79 -11.05 -2.38
N ILE A 150 3.65 -11.57 -3.60
CA ILE A 150 2.39 -12.08 -4.13
C ILE A 150 2.65 -13.49 -4.66
N ILE A 151 1.88 -14.46 -4.17
CA ILE A 151 1.96 -15.85 -4.64
C ILE A 151 0.63 -16.23 -5.27
N ILE A 152 0.69 -16.61 -6.53
CA ILE A 152 -0.48 -16.98 -7.33
C ILE A 152 -0.35 -18.45 -7.71
N GLN A 153 -1.42 -19.20 -7.54
CA GLN A 153 -1.51 -20.56 -8.03
C GLN A 153 -2.13 -20.57 -9.44
N LYS A 154 -1.43 -21.15 -10.36
CA LYS A 154 -1.96 -21.39 -11.69
C LYS A 154 -2.87 -22.62 -11.74
#